data_041333a44860d376011b8da7956621f2
#
_entry.id   041333a44860d376011b8da7956621f2
#
_cell.length_a   1.000
_cell.length_b   1.000
_cell.length_c   1.000
_cell.angle_alpha   90.00
_cell.angle_beta   90.00
_cell.angle_gamma   90.00
#
_symmetry.space_group_name_H-M   'P 1'
#
loop_
_entity.id
_entity.type
_entity.pdbx_description
1 polymer ?
#
loop_
_entity_poly.entity_id
_entity_poly.type
_entity_poly.pdbx_seq_one_letter_code
_entity_poly.pdbx_strand_id
1 'polypeptide(L)'
;MSNPRRALTLVPHTTERQTMKDFKSDQEVRWCPGCGDYAILAAFQSFLPELEVPRENLVIVSGIGCSSRLPYYVNSYGLHSIHGRAPAIATGLAASRQDLSVWVITGDGDALSIGGNHLIHALRRNVNIKILLFNNRIYGLTKGQYSPTSEQGKVTKSTPFGSLDTPFNPISLAIGAEASFVARTIDSDRRHLTGVLRAAADHKGAAFIEIYQNCPIYNDDAFATVTDSSSRDEHVIRLEHGEPVRFGADGGQGLRFGRYGSLEAVDAAGSDPDSLLTHDAHAADPSYAFALSRLDSSDFAHTPIGIYRQAPRPSYDELMSAQIEEARQQQGDGDLAALLAGSDTWQVG
;
A
#
# COMPACT_ATOMS: atom_id res chain seq x y z
N MET A 1 14.98 -23.89 -2.74
CA MET A 1 14.15 -22.89 -3.41
C MET A 1 12.86 -22.77 -2.61
N SER A 2 12.69 -21.71 -1.82
CA SER A 2 11.50 -21.48 -1.00
C SER A 2 10.36 -21.10 -1.94
N ASN A 3 9.21 -21.78 -1.79
CA ASN A 3 7.99 -21.50 -2.55
C ASN A 3 7.58 -20.04 -2.29
N PRO A 4 7.54 -19.14 -3.28
CA PRO A 4 7.24 -17.73 -3.10
C PRO A 4 5.80 -17.42 -2.70
N ARG A 5 4.93 -18.43 -2.52
CA ARG A 5 3.48 -18.28 -2.32
C ARG A 5 3.03 -18.42 -0.86
N ARG A 6 3.90 -18.10 0.11
CA ARG A 6 3.58 -18.26 1.56
C ARG A 6 2.41 -17.40 2.06
N ALA A 7 2.13 -16.26 1.42
CA ALA A 7 1.05 -15.36 1.85
C ALA A 7 -0.36 -15.86 1.53
N LEU A 8 -0.48 -16.80 0.57
CA LEU A 8 -1.75 -17.30 0.06
C LEU A 8 -2.01 -18.77 0.44
N THR A 9 -1.44 -19.26 1.53
CA THR A 9 -1.48 -20.70 1.87
C THR A 9 -2.89 -21.30 2.03
N LEU A 10 -3.88 -20.47 2.41
CA LEU A 10 -5.28 -20.89 2.55
C LEU A 10 -6.15 -20.41 1.38
N VAL A 11 -5.65 -19.49 0.56
CA VAL A 11 -6.37 -19.03 -0.63
C VAL A 11 -6.28 -20.10 -1.71
N PRO A 12 -7.41 -20.54 -2.29
CA PRO A 12 -7.39 -21.55 -3.34
C PRO A 12 -6.59 -21.09 -4.55
N HIS A 13 -5.95 -22.04 -5.21
CA HIS A 13 -5.32 -21.82 -6.51
C HIS A 13 -6.16 -22.44 -7.62
N THR A 14 -6.28 -21.72 -8.73
CA THR A 14 -6.91 -22.27 -9.94
C THR A 14 -5.86 -22.84 -10.88
N THR A 15 -6.20 -23.94 -11.53
CA THR A 15 -5.43 -24.52 -12.63
C THR A 15 -5.90 -23.99 -14.00
N GLU A 16 -6.99 -23.24 -14.02
CA GLU A 16 -7.50 -22.60 -15.22
C GLU A 16 -6.62 -21.43 -15.61
N ARG A 17 -6.25 -21.36 -16.90
CA ARG A 17 -5.47 -20.25 -17.42
C ARG A 17 -6.28 -18.97 -17.42
N GLN A 18 -5.93 -18.06 -16.55
CA GLN A 18 -6.50 -16.72 -16.49
C GLN A 18 -5.73 -15.74 -17.39
N THR A 19 -6.41 -14.72 -17.87
CA THR A 19 -5.84 -13.62 -18.67
C THR A 19 -6.32 -12.28 -18.13
N MET A 20 -5.69 -11.19 -18.51
CA MET A 20 -6.14 -9.84 -18.18
C MET A 20 -7.62 -9.58 -18.53
N LYS A 21 -8.14 -10.22 -19.59
CA LYS A 21 -9.53 -10.05 -20.04
C LYS A 21 -10.52 -10.59 -19.01
N ASP A 22 -10.17 -11.66 -18.31
CA ASP A 22 -11.03 -12.29 -17.31
C ASP A 22 -11.26 -11.38 -16.09
N PHE A 23 -10.35 -10.43 -15.87
CA PHE A 23 -10.44 -9.44 -14.79
C PHE A 23 -10.97 -8.08 -15.24
N LYS A 24 -11.39 -7.91 -16.48
CA LYS A 24 -12.09 -6.70 -16.93
C LYS A 24 -13.58 -6.83 -16.70
N SER A 25 -14.18 -5.83 -16.03
CA SER A 25 -15.63 -5.75 -15.94
C SER A 25 -16.23 -5.20 -17.23
N ASP A 26 -17.55 -5.25 -17.35
CA ASP A 26 -18.34 -4.65 -18.43
C ASP A 26 -18.61 -3.15 -18.21
N GLN A 27 -18.12 -2.59 -17.10
CA GLN A 27 -18.37 -1.20 -16.75
C GLN A 27 -17.45 -0.25 -17.51
N GLU A 28 -18.04 0.84 -18.00
CA GLU A 28 -17.30 1.95 -18.60
C GLU A 28 -16.45 2.66 -17.53
N VAL A 29 -15.15 2.81 -17.79
CA VAL A 29 -14.26 3.54 -16.89
C VAL A 29 -14.52 5.04 -16.96
N ARG A 30 -14.84 5.66 -15.82
CA ARG A 30 -15.29 7.05 -15.73
C ARG A 30 -14.35 7.95 -14.95
N TRP A 31 -13.05 7.77 -15.13
CA TRP A 31 -12.04 8.73 -14.69
C TRP A 31 -11.84 9.82 -15.74
N CYS A 32 -11.20 10.91 -15.35
CA CYS A 32 -10.84 11.98 -16.26
C CYS A 32 -9.84 11.50 -17.33
N PRO A 33 -9.92 11.98 -18.57
CA PRO A 33 -8.90 11.67 -19.58
C PRO A 33 -7.49 12.05 -19.08
N GLY A 34 -6.54 11.14 -19.23
CA GLY A 34 -5.16 11.33 -18.77
C GLY A 34 -4.91 11.05 -17.29
N CYS A 35 -5.93 10.65 -16.52
CA CYS A 35 -5.77 10.28 -15.11
C CYS A 35 -4.86 9.07 -14.93
N GLY A 36 -3.91 9.13 -14.00
CA GLY A 36 -3.01 8.03 -13.67
C GLY A 36 -3.69 6.75 -13.19
N ASP A 37 -4.94 6.85 -12.70
CA ASP A 37 -5.75 5.69 -12.30
C ASP A 37 -5.94 4.67 -13.44
N TYR A 38 -5.95 5.13 -14.71
CA TYR A 38 -5.99 4.22 -15.87
C TYR A 38 -4.75 3.33 -15.97
N ALA A 39 -3.58 3.91 -15.74
CA ALA A 39 -2.32 3.17 -15.79
C ALA A 39 -2.25 2.14 -14.67
N ILE A 40 -2.67 2.54 -13.46
CA ILE A 40 -2.71 1.65 -12.28
C ILE A 40 -3.72 0.52 -12.51
N LEU A 41 -4.94 0.81 -13.01
CA LEU A 41 -5.93 -0.21 -13.33
C LEU A 41 -5.39 -1.22 -14.36
N ALA A 42 -4.75 -0.74 -15.42
CA ALA A 42 -4.18 -1.60 -16.46
C ALA A 42 -3.04 -2.48 -15.92
N ALA A 43 -2.18 -1.94 -15.05
CA ALA A 43 -1.12 -2.69 -14.38
C ALA A 43 -1.72 -3.75 -13.44
N PHE A 44 -2.69 -3.38 -12.62
CA PHE A 44 -3.36 -4.27 -11.67
C PHE A 44 -4.09 -5.41 -12.39
N GLN A 45 -4.93 -5.11 -13.39
CA GLN A 45 -5.63 -6.14 -14.18
C GLN A 45 -4.67 -7.08 -14.93
N SER A 46 -3.51 -6.59 -15.37
CA SER A 46 -2.50 -7.46 -16.03
C SER A 46 -1.73 -8.34 -15.06
N PHE A 47 -1.63 -7.92 -13.80
CA PHE A 47 -0.97 -8.66 -12.73
C PHE A 47 -1.86 -9.75 -12.13
N LEU A 48 -3.18 -9.54 -11.99
CA LEU A 48 -4.08 -10.45 -11.31
C LEU A 48 -4.02 -11.92 -11.80
N PRO A 49 -3.86 -12.22 -13.11
CA PRO A 49 -3.69 -13.60 -13.59
C PRO A 49 -2.49 -14.32 -12.99
N GLU A 50 -1.44 -13.59 -12.61
CA GLU A 50 -0.21 -14.16 -12.04
C GLU A 50 -0.42 -14.71 -10.62
N LEU A 51 -1.49 -14.28 -9.94
CA LEU A 51 -1.86 -14.79 -8.62
C LEU A 51 -2.38 -16.23 -8.67
N GLU A 52 -2.90 -16.67 -9.82
CA GLU A 52 -3.57 -17.97 -9.98
C GLU A 52 -4.68 -18.20 -8.92
N VAL A 53 -5.34 -17.13 -8.50
CA VAL A 53 -6.43 -17.12 -7.53
C VAL A 53 -7.77 -17.10 -8.28
N PRO A 54 -8.74 -17.96 -7.95
CA PRO A 54 -10.08 -17.87 -8.50
C PRO A 54 -10.67 -16.47 -8.25
N ARG A 55 -11.40 -15.92 -9.22
CA ARG A 55 -11.95 -14.56 -9.12
C ARG A 55 -12.86 -14.37 -7.91
N GLU A 56 -13.57 -15.42 -7.51
CA GLU A 56 -14.43 -15.47 -6.33
C GLU A 56 -13.66 -15.43 -4.99
N ASN A 57 -12.36 -15.73 -5.01
CA ASN A 57 -11.49 -15.61 -3.84
C ASN A 57 -10.65 -14.33 -3.85
N LEU A 58 -10.80 -13.49 -4.87
CA LEU A 58 -10.21 -12.17 -4.94
C LEU A 58 -11.24 -11.12 -4.55
N VAL A 59 -10.93 -10.31 -3.53
CA VAL A 59 -11.84 -9.26 -3.04
C VAL A 59 -11.13 -7.92 -2.99
N ILE A 60 -11.76 -6.90 -3.59
CA ILE A 60 -11.27 -5.54 -3.61
C ILE A 60 -12.19 -4.67 -2.76
N VAL A 61 -11.65 -4.13 -1.67
CA VAL A 61 -12.38 -3.23 -0.76
C VAL A 61 -11.89 -1.81 -0.98
N SER A 62 -12.78 -0.87 -1.25
CA SER A 62 -12.40 0.52 -1.45
C SER A 62 -13.11 1.47 -0.49
N GLY A 63 -12.47 2.62 -0.24
CA GLY A 63 -13.06 3.75 0.47
C GLY A 63 -13.82 4.69 -0.48
N ILE A 64 -13.59 6.00 -0.37
CA ILE A 64 -14.23 7.03 -1.17
C ILE A 64 -13.16 7.89 -1.86
N GLY A 65 -13.40 8.24 -3.11
CA GLY A 65 -12.55 9.07 -3.95
C GLY A 65 -12.44 8.52 -5.37
N CYS A 66 -11.59 9.12 -6.21
CA CYS A 66 -11.42 8.68 -7.60
C CYS A 66 -10.86 7.26 -7.68
N SER A 67 -9.78 6.97 -6.94
CA SER A 67 -9.18 5.64 -6.85
C SER A 67 -10.17 4.56 -6.40
N SER A 68 -11.08 4.92 -5.50
CA SER A 68 -12.05 4.01 -4.90
C SER A 68 -13.10 3.47 -5.88
N ARG A 69 -13.12 3.98 -7.11
CA ARG A 69 -13.95 3.42 -8.20
C ARG A 69 -13.36 2.13 -8.81
N LEU A 70 -12.10 1.79 -8.50
CA LEU A 70 -11.41 0.64 -9.10
C LEU A 70 -12.20 -0.68 -8.97
N PRO A 71 -12.90 -1.01 -7.86
CA PRO A 71 -13.67 -2.25 -7.77
C PRO A 71 -14.77 -2.40 -8.84
N TYR A 72 -15.31 -1.31 -9.37
CA TYR A 72 -16.29 -1.36 -10.47
C TYR A 72 -15.68 -1.87 -11.78
N TYR A 73 -14.37 -1.70 -11.96
CA TYR A 73 -13.66 -1.96 -13.21
C TYR A 73 -12.92 -3.29 -13.22
N VAL A 74 -12.92 -4.00 -12.09
CA VAL A 74 -12.30 -5.32 -11.97
C VAL A 74 -13.39 -6.38 -11.79
N ASN A 75 -13.36 -7.42 -12.63
CA ASN A 75 -14.28 -8.54 -12.55
C ASN A 75 -13.84 -9.52 -11.44
N SER A 76 -14.11 -9.15 -10.21
CA SER A 76 -13.90 -9.91 -8.97
C SER A 76 -14.96 -9.50 -7.96
N TYR A 77 -14.96 -10.06 -6.75
CA TYR A 77 -15.80 -9.47 -5.70
C TYR A 77 -15.24 -8.10 -5.29
N GLY A 78 -16.14 -7.12 -5.19
CA GLY A 78 -15.82 -5.75 -4.80
C GLY A 78 -16.75 -5.25 -3.70
N LEU A 79 -16.18 -4.47 -2.78
CA LEU A 79 -16.93 -3.76 -1.75
C LEU A 79 -16.52 -2.29 -1.76
N HIS A 80 -17.45 -1.41 -2.15
CA HIS A 80 -17.30 0.04 -2.05
C HIS A 80 -17.85 0.49 -0.70
N SER A 81 -16.97 0.96 0.19
CA SER A 81 -17.33 1.24 1.57
C SER A 81 -17.55 2.73 1.85
N ILE A 82 -17.48 3.13 3.11
CA ILE A 82 -17.61 4.52 3.56
C ILE A 82 -16.22 5.15 3.64
N HIS A 83 -16.14 6.49 3.53
CA HIS A 83 -14.92 7.28 3.56
C HIS A 83 -14.00 6.90 4.73
N GLY A 84 -12.78 6.50 4.40
CA GLY A 84 -11.75 6.08 5.34
C GLY A 84 -11.99 4.75 6.06
N ARG A 85 -12.98 3.94 5.66
CA ARG A 85 -13.33 2.69 6.38
C ARG A 85 -12.88 1.42 5.68
N ALA A 86 -12.33 1.50 4.49
CA ALA A 86 -11.88 0.32 3.74
C ALA A 86 -10.89 -0.57 4.54
N PRO A 87 -9.86 -0.03 5.24
CA PRO A 87 -8.97 -0.88 6.04
C PRO A 87 -9.67 -1.59 7.20
N ALA A 88 -10.69 -0.98 7.82
CA ALA A 88 -11.44 -1.59 8.91
C ALA A 88 -12.32 -2.74 8.41
N ILE A 89 -13.03 -2.54 7.29
CA ILE A 89 -13.88 -3.57 6.67
C ILE A 89 -13.03 -4.72 6.15
N ALA A 90 -11.92 -4.41 5.46
CA ALA A 90 -10.98 -5.41 4.97
C ALA A 90 -10.36 -6.23 6.12
N THR A 91 -10.09 -5.60 7.27
CA THR A 91 -9.63 -6.30 8.49
C THR A 91 -10.64 -7.34 8.95
N GLY A 92 -11.93 -6.98 9.03
CA GLY A 92 -13.00 -7.90 9.40
C GLY A 92 -13.13 -9.05 8.40
N LEU A 93 -13.04 -8.74 7.10
CA LEU A 93 -13.12 -9.74 6.05
C LEU A 93 -11.95 -10.73 6.11
N ALA A 94 -10.71 -10.25 6.18
CA ALA A 94 -9.53 -11.12 6.26
C ALA A 94 -9.50 -11.97 7.53
N ALA A 95 -9.95 -11.41 8.68
CA ALA A 95 -10.02 -12.13 9.93
C ALA A 95 -11.09 -13.24 9.92
N SER A 96 -12.19 -13.05 9.18
CA SER A 96 -13.30 -14.04 9.09
C SER A 96 -13.14 -15.04 7.95
N ARG A 97 -12.37 -14.73 6.89
CA ARG A 97 -12.22 -15.49 5.66
C ARG A 97 -10.77 -15.49 5.19
N GLN A 98 -9.97 -16.40 5.72
CA GLN A 98 -8.54 -16.53 5.37
C GLN A 98 -8.30 -17.17 3.98
N ASP A 99 -9.35 -17.67 3.35
CA ASP A 99 -9.35 -18.18 1.99
C ASP A 99 -9.51 -17.09 0.92
N LEU A 100 -9.52 -15.82 1.32
CA LEU A 100 -9.65 -14.67 0.41
C LEU A 100 -8.34 -13.89 0.28
N SER A 101 -8.01 -13.51 -0.95
CA SER A 101 -6.99 -12.51 -1.25
C SER A 101 -7.62 -11.11 -1.21
N VAL A 102 -7.35 -10.35 -0.14
CA VAL A 102 -8.03 -9.08 0.14
C VAL A 102 -7.13 -7.90 -0.21
N TRP A 103 -7.61 -7.05 -1.12
CA TRP A 103 -6.94 -5.84 -1.56
C TRP A 103 -7.75 -4.60 -1.16
N VAL A 104 -7.08 -3.59 -0.63
CA VAL A 104 -7.68 -2.31 -0.24
C VAL A 104 -7.22 -1.24 -1.22
N ILE A 105 -8.18 -0.51 -1.78
CA ILE A 105 -7.91 0.64 -2.66
C ILE A 105 -8.38 1.90 -1.96
N THR A 106 -7.48 2.85 -1.79
CA THR A 106 -7.76 4.10 -1.07
C THR A 106 -6.95 5.25 -1.67
N GLY A 107 -7.44 6.46 -1.55
CA GLY A 107 -6.68 7.68 -1.88
C GLY A 107 -5.98 8.25 -0.64
N ASP A 108 -5.05 9.17 -0.86
CA ASP A 108 -4.33 9.87 0.21
C ASP A 108 -5.27 10.59 1.17
N GLY A 109 -6.27 11.30 0.65
CA GLY A 109 -7.28 11.96 1.47
C GLY A 109 -8.19 10.99 2.21
N ASP A 110 -8.51 9.86 1.61
CA ASP A 110 -9.35 8.82 2.21
C ASP A 110 -8.64 8.09 3.35
N ALA A 111 -7.41 7.68 3.14
CA ALA A 111 -6.64 6.90 4.09
C ALA A 111 -6.03 7.71 5.23
N LEU A 112 -5.54 8.93 4.94
CA LEU A 112 -4.71 9.71 5.89
C LEU A 112 -5.47 10.80 6.62
N SER A 113 -6.70 11.16 6.18
CA SER A 113 -7.60 12.03 6.93
C SER A 113 -8.49 11.21 7.85
N ILE A 114 -9.79 11.07 7.54
CA ILE A 114 -10.75 10.33 8.35
C ILE A 114 -10.39 8.85 8.53
N GLY A 115 -9.61 8.27 7.61
CA GLY A 115 -9.17 6.86 7.64
C GLY A 115 -7.91 6.59 8.47
N GLY A 116 -7.19 7.63 8.92
CA GLY A 116 -5.86 7.48 9.53
C GLY A 116 -5.79 6.47 10.67
N ASN A 117 -6.75 6.52 11.57
CA ASN A 117 -6.82 5.56 12.69
C ASN A 117 -7.00 4.10 12.23
N HIS A 118 -7.84 3.86 11.23
CA HIS A 118 -8.08 2.50 10.72
C HIS A 118 -6.89 1.97 9.94
N LEU A 119 -6.20 2.83 9.18
CA LEU A 119 -4.95 2.49 8.51
C LEU A 119 -3.88 2.07 9.51
N ILE A 120 -3.60 2.91 10.51
CA ILE A 120 -2.61 2.63 11.57
C ILE A 120 -2.90 1.29 12.25
N HIS A 121 -4.16 1.04 12.64
CA HIS A 121 -4.51 -0.20 13.33
C HIS A 121 -4.45 -1.44 12.45
N ALA A 122 -4.76 -1.36 11.15
CA ALA A 122 -4.59 -2.47 10.22
C ALA A 122 -3.10 -2.84 10.06
N LEU A 123 -2.24 -1.83 9.91
CA LEU A 123 -0.79 -2.00 9.77
C LEU A 123 -0.15 -2.58 11.04
N ARG A 124 -0.40 -1.98 12.23
CA ARG A 124 0.18 -2.45 13.49
C ARG A 124 -0.24 -3.87 13.85
N ARG A 125 -1.47 -4.28 13.51
CA ARG A 125 -1.95 -5.65 13.72
C ARG A 125 -1.38 -6.64 12.71
N ASN A 126 -0.82 -6.15 11.63
CA ASN A 126 -0.30 -6.98 10.54
C ASN A 126 -1.38 -7.90 9.94
N VAL A 127 -2.57 -7.36 9.70
CA VAL A 127 -3.66 -8.11 9.06
C VAL A 127 -3.26 -8.46 7.62
N ASN A 128 -3.54 -9.68 7.17
CA ASN A 128 -3.13 -10.12 5.83
C ASN A 128 -3.98 -9.47 4.71
N ILE A 129 -3.75 -8.18 4.49
CA ILE A 129 -4.37 -7.36 3.45
C ILE A 129 -3.31 -6.57 2.67
N LYS A 130 -3.62 -6.23 1.42
CA LYS A 130 -2.74 -5.44 0.55
C LYS A 130 -3.38 -4.08 0.32
N ILE A 131 -2.75 -3.01 0.81
CA ILE A 131 -3.28 -1.65 0.79
C ILE A 131 -2.56 -0.86 -0.29
N LEU A 132 -3.29 -0.46 -1.34
CA LEU A 132 -2.80 0.44 -2.38
C LEU A 132 -3.30 1.84 -2.10
N LEU A 133 -2.40 2.73 -1.72
CA LEU A 133 -2.66 4.15 -1.51
C LEU A 133 -2.31 4.92 -2.78
N PHE A 134 -3.33 5.42 -3.48
CA PHE A 134 -3.16 6.27 -4.65
C PHE A 134 -2.97 7.70 -4.17
N ASN A 135 -1.75 8.19 -4.27
CA ASN A 135 -1.39 9.53 -3.79
C ASN A 135 -1.29 10.50 -4.97
N ASN A 136 -2.24 11.42 -5.09
CA ASN A 136 -2.23 12.50 -6.07
C ASN A 136 -2.14 13.89 -5.42
N ARG A 137 -1.97 13.97 -4.11
CA ARG A 137 -1.82 15.20 -3.33
C ARG A 137 -2.99 16.18 -3.47
N ILE A 138 -4.21 15.63 -3.73
CA ILE A 138 -5.42 16.46 -3.89
C ILE A 138 -6.70 15.63 -3.68
N TYR A 139 -7.76 16.22 -3.14
CA TYR A 139 -9.10 15.65 -3.21
C TYR A 139 -9.71 15.91 -4.59
N GLY A 140 -9.50 14.98 -5.54
CA GLY A 140 -9.96 15.14 -6.92
C GLY A 140 -11.48 15.00 -7.07
N LEU A 141 -12.11 14.01 -6.45
CA LEU A 141 -13.53 13.72 -6.59
C LEU A 141 -14.42 14.90 -6.16
N THR A 142 -14.02 15.61 -5.12
CA THR A 142 -14.74 16.79 -4.58
C THR A 142 -14.31 18.10 -5.22
N LYS A 143 -13.55 18.04 -6.31
CA LYS A 143 -13.16 19.15 -7.19
C LYS A 143 -12.02 20.03 -6.65
N GLY A 144 -11.02 19.43 -6.01
CA GLY A 144 -9.71 20.06 -5.86
C GLY A 144 -9.46 20.76 -4.52
N GLN A 145 -9.89 20.19 -3.40
CA GLN A 145 -9.43 20.60 -2.09
C GLN A 145 -8.04 20.02 -1.80
N TYR A 146 -7.22 20.71 -1.00
CA TYR A 146 -5.95 20.13 -0.56
C TYR A 146 -6.19 18.88 0.30
N SER A 147 -5.31 17.90 0.15
CA SER A 147 -5.33 16.62 0.88
C SER A 147 -4.25 16.61 1.97
N PRO A 148 -4.22 15.61 2.85
CA PRO A 148 -3.18 15.52 3.87
C PRO A 148 -1.75 15.44 3.33
N THR A 149 -1.56 15.05 2.06
CA THR A 149 -0.24 14.98 1.42
C THR A 149 0.07 16.18 0.51
N SER A 150 -0.87 17.11 0.36
CA SER A 150 -0.63 18.36 -0.38
C SER A 150 0.50 19.17 0.26
N GLU A 151 1.28 19.83 -0.57
CA GLU A 151 2.34 20.73 -0.11
C GLU A 151 1.78 21.90 0.73
N GLN A 152 2.55 22.34 1.72
CA GLN A 152 2.22 23.54 2.47
C GLN A 152 2.17 24.73 1.51
N GLY A 153 1.17 25.59 1.70
CA GLY A 153 0.94 26.74 0.81
C GLY A 153 0.10 26.41 -0.44
N LYS A 154 -0.40 25.17 -0.59
CA LYS A 154 -1.26 24.78 -1.73
C LYS A 154 -2.48 25.66 -1.83
N VAL A 155 -2.54 26.44 -2.90
CA VAL A 155 -3.71 27.30 -3.21
C VAL A 155 -4.78 26.47 -3.92
N THR A 156 -5.97 26.48 -3.36
CA THR A 156 -7.18 25.85 -3.94
C THR A 156 -8.37 26.79 -3.78
N LYS A 157 -9.51 26.42 -4.36
CA LYS A 157 -10.76 27.23 -4.21
C LYS A 157 -11.20 27.34 -2.75
N SER A 158 -10.92 26.33 -1.93
CA SER A 158 -11.25 26.33 -0.50
C SER A 158 -10.15 26.90 0.39
N THR A 159 -8.95 27.05 -0.13
CA THR A 159 -7.77 27.63 0.57
C THR A 159 -7.11 28.69 -0.30
N PRO A 160 -7.77 29.85 -0.52
CA PRO A 160 -7.27 30.88 -1.46
C PRO A 160 -5.97 31.55 -1.04
N PHE A 161 -5.58 31.42 0.23
CA PHE A 161 -4.31 31.95 0.79
C PHE A 161 -3.27 30.85 1.04
N GLY A 162 -3.52 29.61 0.54
CA GLY A 162 -2.67 28.44 0.72
C GLY A 162 -3.02 27.62 1.96
N SER A 163 -2.68 26.32 1.90
CA SER A 163 -2.83 25.40 3.01
C SER A 163 -1.78 25.66 4.10
N LEU A 164 -2.15 25.48 5.38
CA LEU A 164 -1.24 25.69 6.51
C LEU A 164 -0.62 24.39 7.01
N ASP A 165 -1.22 23.27 6.68
CA ASP A 165 -0.83 21.95 7.18
C ASP A 165 0.54 21.52 6.62
N THR A 166 1.32 20.87 7.46
CA THR A 166 2.53 20.15 7.02
C THR A 166 2.10 18.82 6.39
N PRO A 167 2.55 18.50 5.17
CA PRO A 167 2.12 17.28 4.50
C PRO A 167 2.55 16.01 5.25
N PHE A 168 1.65 15.03 5.29
CA PHE A 168 1.99 13.69 5.72
C PHE A 168 3.02 13.05 4.77
N ASN A 169 3.95 12.30 5.37
CA ASN A 169 4.73 11.32 4.64
C ASN A 169 4.12 9.93 4.89
N PRO A 170 3.43 9.33 3.89
CA PRO A 170 2.72 8.07 4.09
C PRO A 170 3.65 6.89 4.40
N ILE A 171 4.85 6.88 3.84
CA ILE A 171 5.87 5.85 4.09
C ILE A 171 6.34 5.93 5.55
N SER A 172 6.69 7.13 6.04
CA SER A 172 7.09 7.33 7.45
C SER A 172 5.98 6.90 8.40
N LEU A 173 4.71 7.23 8.09
CA LEU A 173 3.56 6.82 8.88
C LEU A 173 3.41 5.29 8.92
N ALA A 174 3.51 4.63 7.77
CA ALA A 174 3.37 3.18 7.68
C ALA A 174 4.48 2.44 8.44
N ILE A 175 5.73 2.93 8.35
CA ILE A 175 6.85 2.38 9.11
C ILE A 175 6.66 2.65 10.61
N GLY A 176 6.25 3.85 11.00
CA GLY A 176 5.94 4.19 12.40
C GLY A 176 4.76 3.42 12.98
N ALA A 177 3.85 2.94 12.14
CA ALA A 177 2.79 2.00 12.51
C ALA A 177 3.24 0.53 12.51
N GLU A 178 4.53 0.26 12.38
CA GLU A 178 5.13 -1.08 12.38
C GLU A 178 4.64 -1.98 11.23
N ALA A 179 4.33 -1.40 10.06
CA ALA A 179 3.96 -2.18 8.89
C ALA A 179 5.08 -3.15 8.50
N SER A 180 4.74 -4.40 8.21
CA SER A 180 5.70 -5.45 7.87
C SER A 180 6.16 -5.40 6.42
N PHE A 181 5.39 -4.76 5.53
CA PHE A 181 5.76 -4.46 4.15
C PHE A 181 5.38 -3.02 3.82
N VAL A 182 6.36 -2.24 3.35
CA VAL A 182 6.17 -0.83 2.94
C VAL A 182 6.92 -0.59 1.65
N ALA A 183 6.22 -0.08 0.64
CA ALA A 183 6.79 0.22 -0.68
C ALA A 183 6.22 1.50 -1.28
N ARG A 184 6.97 2.11 -2.20
CA ARG A 184 6.52 3.21 -3.05
C ARG A 184 6.78 2.90 -4.52
N THR A 185 5.88 3.33 -5.38
CA THR A 185 6.02 3.24 -6.84
C THR A 185 5.31 4.40 -7.53
N ILE A 186 5.34 4.43 -8.85
CA ILE A 186 4.81 5.50 -9.69
C ILE A 186 3.87 4.88 -10.74
N ASP A 187 2.76 5.54 -11.06
CA ASP A 187 1.74 5.09 -12.01
C ASP A 187 2.30 4.89 -13.43
N SER A 188 3.21 5.76 -13.85
CA SER A 188 3.84 5.75 -15.17
C SER A 188 4.92 4.68 -15.34
N ASP A 189 5.49 4.13 -14.24
CA ASP A 189 6.47 3.04 -14.27
C ASP A 189 5.78 1.67 -14.10
N ARG A 190 5.11 1.23 -15.17
CA ARG A 190 4.33 -0.02 -15.15
C ARG A 190 5.14 -1.25 -14.74
N ARG A 191 6.40 -1.35 -15.17
CA ARG A 191 7.26 -2.50 -14.85
C ARG A 191 7.56 -2.53 -13.35
N HIS A 192 7.95 -1.40 -12.78
CA HIS A 192 8.25 -1.25 -11.38
C HIS A 192 6.99 -1.48 -10.53
N LEU A 193 5.86 -0.85 -10.88
CA LEU A 193 4.58 -1.03 -10.22
C LEU A 193 4.17 -2.52 -10.17
N THR A 194 4.23 -3.24 -11.29
CA THR A 194 3.88 -4.66 -11.32
C THR A 194 4.84 -5.50 -10.45
N GLY A 195 6.14 -5.17 -10.41
CA GLY A 195 7.11 -5.82 -9.54
C GLY A 195 6.77 -5.65 -8.05
N VAL A 196 6.40 -4.43 -7.65
CA VAL A 196 5.97 -4.12 -6.26
C VAL A 196 4.67 -4.86 -5.91
N LEU A 197 3.70 -4.93 -6.84
CA LEU A 197 2.45 -5.68 -6.63
C LEU A 197 2.69 -7.16 -6.39
N ARG A 198 3.62 -7.79 -7.15
CA ARG A 198 4.02 -9.20 -6.93
C ARG A 198 4.62 -9.40 -5.55
N ALA A 199 5.60 -8.57 -5.19
CA ALA A 199 6.24 -8.66 -3.88
C ALA A 199 5.25 -8.48 -2.73
N ALA A 200 4.29 -7.57 -2.89
CA ALA A 200 3.22 -7.36 -1.92
C ALA A 200 2.27 -8.56 -1.83
N ALA A 201 1.93 -9.18 -2.95
CA ALA A 201 1.09 -10.39 -2.99
C ALA A 201 1.76 -11.57 -2.28
N ASP A 202 3.08 -11.72 -2.46
CA ASP A 202 3.87 -12.78 -1.83
C ASP A 202 4.13 -12.53 -0.33
N HIS A 203 3.94 -11.28 0.13
CA HIS A 203 4.13 -10.93 1.54
C HIS A 203 2.94 -11.39 2.39
N LYS A 204 3.23 -12.08 3.50
CA LYS A 204 2.25 -12.49 4.49
C LYS A 204 2.09 -11.43 5.56
N GLY A 205 0.88 -10.87 5.66
CA GLY A 205 0.57 -9.75 6.53
C GLY A 205 0.20 -8.48 5.77
N ALA A 206 0.20 -7.35 6.48
CA ALA A 206 -0.15 -6.07 5.92
C ALA A 206 0.93 -5.55 4.97
N ALA A 207 0.58 -5.37 3.70
CA ALA A 207 1.41 -4.68 2.73
C ALA A 207 0.83 -3.30 2.45
N PHE A 208 1.65 -2.25 2.62
CA PHE A 208 1.31 -0.87 2.30
C PHE A 208 2.13 -0.40 1.11
N ILE A 209 1.45 0.01 0.05
CA ILE A 209 2.05 0.49 -1.19
C ILE A 209 1.52 1.88 -1.51
N GLU A 210 2.38 2.88 -1.46
CA GLU A 210 2.11 4.21 -1.98
C GLU A 210 2.39 4.25 -3.48
N ILE A 211 1.42 4.73 -4.26
CA ILE A 211 1.55 4.89 -5.71
C ILE A 211 1.36 6.37 -6.03
N TYR A 212 2.43 7.04 -6.47
CA TYR A 212 2.32 8.40 -7.00
C TYR A 212 1.49 8.38 -8.27
N GLN A 213 0.43 9.18 -8.29
CA GLN A 213 -0.58 9.18 -9.32
C GLN A 213 -0.85 10.60 -9.81
N ASN A 214 -0.84 10.81 -11.13
CA ASN A 214 -1.13 12.13 -11.70
C ASN A 214 -2.64 12.42 -11.76
N CYS A 215 -3.05 13.58 -11.24
CA CYS A 215 -4.40 14.12 -11.37
C CYS A 215 -4.41 15.29 -12.37
N PRO A 216 -4.66 15.07 -13.67
CA PRO A 216 -4.48 16.11 -14.71
C PRO A 216 -5.44 17.28 -14.61
N ILE A 217 -6.50 17.19 -13.79
CA ILE A 217 -7.54 18.22 -13.68
C ILE A 217 -7.30 19.16 -12.50
N TYR A 218 -6.81 18.64 -11.36
CA TYR A 218 -6.73 19.42 -10.13
C TYR A 218 -5.31 19.54 -9.57
N ASN A 219 -4.38 18.70 -10.03
CA ASN A 219 -3.00 18.70 -9.56
C ASN A 219 -2.08 18.07 -10.60
N ASP A 220 -2.16 18.60 -11.83
CA ASP A 220 -1.33 18.12 -12.93
C ASP A 220 0.14 18.34 -12.65
N ASP A 221 0.97 17.39 -13.09
CA ASP A 221 2.43 17.43 -12.94
C ASP A 221 2.94 17.52 -11.50
N ALA A 222 2.09 17.18 -10.50
CA ALA A 222 2.50 17.22 -9.09
C ALA A 222 3.73 16.36 -8.76
N PHE A 223 4.04 15.39 -9.61
CA PHE A 223 5.17 14.48 -9.49
C PHE A 223 6.11 14.55 -10.73
N ALA A 224 6.06 15.62 -11.53
CA ALA A 224 6.85 15.74 -12.76
C ALA A 224 8.35 15.46 -12.55
N THR A 225 8.93 15.93 -11.44
CA THR A 225 10.34 15.70 -11.09
C THR A 225 10.74 14.23 -11.12
N VAL A 226 9.82 13.32 -10.71
CA VAL A 226 10.08 11.88 -10.60
C VAL A 226 9.38 11.05 -11.67
N THR A 227 8.54 11.65 -12.51
CA THR A 227 7.83 10.96 -13.60
C THR A 227 8.39 11.30 -14.97
N ASP A 228 8.92 12.52 -15.16
CA ASP A 228 9.44 12.99 -16.42
C ASP A 228 10.76 12.31 -16.77
N SER A 229 10.88 11.79 -17.99
CA SER A 229 12.06 11.08 -18.44
C SER A 229 13.34 11.93 -18.47
N SER A 230 13.19 13.24 -18.55
CA SER A 230 14.32 14.21 -18.54
C SER A 230 14.94 14.46 -17.17
N SER A 231 14.17 14.25 -16.08
CA SER A 231 14.59 14.57 -14.70
C SER A 231 14.58 13.34 -13.77
N ARG A 232 13.73 12.38 -14.05
CA ARG A 232 13.49 11.21 -13.19
C ARG A 232 14.77 10.51 -12.74
N ASP A 233 15.69 10.25 -13.65
CA ASP A 233 16.88 9.45 -13.37
C ASP A 233 17.88 10.17 -12.45
N GLU A 234 17.75 11.50 -12.28
CA GLU A 234 18.53 12.27 -11.32
C GLU A 234 17.92 12.26 -9.92
N HIS A 235 16.61 12.13 -9.80
CA HIS A 235 15.87 12.32 -8.56
C HIS A 235 15.36 11.02 -7.94
N VAL A 236 15.11 10.00 -8.76
CA VAL A 236 14.59 8.72 -8.28
C VAL A 236 15.71 7.81 -7.80
N ILE A 237 15.57 7.34 -6.56
CA ILE A 237 16.45 6.34 -5.94
C ILE A 237 15.75 5.00 -5.98
N ARG A 238 16.22 4.06 -6.82
CA ARG A 238 15.66 2.71 -6.90
C ARG A 238 16.23 1.83 -5.80
N LEU A 239 15.35 1.32 -4.94
CA LEU A 239 15.71 0.45 -3.83
C LEU A 239 15.70 -1.01 -4.30
N GLU A 240 16.87 -1.63 -4.41
CA GLU A 240 17.05 -3.05 -4.77
C GLU A 240 17.75 -3.75 -3.60
N HIS A 241 17.07 -4.76 -3.02
CA HIS A 241 17.59 -5.47 -1.85
C HIS A 241 18.94 -6.15 -2.15
N GLY A 242 19.91 -5.93 -1.29
CA GLY A 242 21.26 -6.47 -1.42
C GLY A 242 22.20 -5.66 -2.30
N GLU A 243 21.72 -4.61 -2.97
CA GLU A 243 22.52 -3.77 -3.84
C GLU A 243 22.90 -2.44 -3.16
N PRO A 244 24.07 -1.86 -3.51
CA PRO A 244 24.43 -0.53 -3.09
C PRO A 244 23.43 0.51 -3.62
N VAL A 245 22.99 1.41 -2.77
CA VAL A 245 22.04 2.47 -3.17
C VAL A 245 22.78 3.50 -4.01
N ARG A 246 22.52 3.48 -5.31
CA ARG A 246 23.06 4.41 -6.29
C ARG A 246 21.94 5.10 -7.07
N PHE A 247 22.17 6.36 -7.46
CA PHE A 247 21.24 7.16 -8.23
C PHE A 247 21.98 8.26 -9.03
N GLY A 248 21.22 9.12 -9.72
CA GLY A 248 21.76 10.03 -10.71
C GLY A 248 21.79 9.40 -12.10
N ALA A 249 21.79 10.23 -13.15
CA ALA A 249 21.66 9.77 -14.55
C ALA A 249 22.71 8.72 -14.95
N ASP A 250 23.89 8.77 -14.36
CA ASP A 250 25.02 7.87 -14.59
C ASP A 250 25.34 6.95 -13.39
N GLY A 251 24.49 6.95 -12.32
CA GLY A 251 24.76 6.24 -11.08
C GLY A 251 25.93 6.83 -10.28
N GLY A 252 26.27 8.10 -10.54
CA GLY A 252 27.40 8.79 -9.93
C GLY A 252 27.18 9.19 -8.49
N GLN A 253 25.95 9.10 -8.00
CA GLN A 253 25.63 9.40 -6.59
C GLN A 253 25.31 8.13 -5.82
N GLY A 254 25.55 8.16 -4.51
CA GLY A 254 25.21 7.07 -3.59
C GLY A 254 24.73 7.61 -2.25
N LEU A 255 24.21 6.74 -1.41
CA LEU A 255 23.83 7.07 -0.04
C LEU A 255 24.83 6.51 0.96
N ARG A 256 25.05 7.23 2.06
CA ARG A 256 25.75 6.75 3.26
C ARG A 256 25.02 7.18 4.53
N PHE A 257 25.33 6.54 5.65
CA PHE A 257 24.90 7.03 6.95
C PHE A 257 25.67 8.28 7.34
N GLY A 258 24.93 9.34 7.67
CA GLY A 258 25.41 10.55 8.27
C GLY A 258 25.34 10.53 9.79
N ARG A 259 25.44 11.72 10.42
CA ARG A 259 25.32 11.83 11.88
C ARG A 259 23.88 11.57 12.33
N TYR A 260 23.75 10.97 13.51
CA TYR A 260 22.46 10.70 14.18
C TYR A 260 21.50 9.82 13.38
N GLY A 261 22.02 8.97 12.49
CA GLY A 261 21.20 8.06 11.67
C GLY A 261 20.52 8.74 10.47
N SER A 262 20.91 9.97 10.12
CA SER A 262 20.49 10.57 8.85
C SER A 262 21.14 9.85 7.67
N LEU A 263 20.56 10.01 6.48
CA LEU A 263 21.20 9.58 5.24
C LEU A 263 21.66 10.80 4.46
N GLU A 264 22.83 10.67 3.84
CA GLU A 264 23.48 11.71 3.06
C GLU A 264 23.79 11.21 1.66
N ALA A 265 23.48 12.06 0.66
CA ALA A 265 23.92 11.84 -0.71
C ALA A 265 25.41 12.18 -0.84
N VAL A 266 26.16 11.31 -1.51
CA VAL A 266 27.59 11.48 -1.73
C VAL A 266 27.98 11.12 -3.17
N ASP A 267 29.11 11.65 -3.64
CA ASP A 267 29.73 11.23 -4.89
C ASP A 267 30.20 9.76 -4.76
N ALA A 268 29.56 8.88 -5.50
CA ALA A 268 29.86 7.44 -5.47
C ALA A 268 31.23 7.11 -6.06
N ALA A 269 31.73 7.90 -7.02
CA ALA A 269 33.03 7.66 -7.65
C ALA A 269 34.19 8.09 -6.75
N GLY A 270 33.98 9.11 -5.92
CA GLY A 270 34.97 9.62 -4.97
C GLY A 270 34.93 8.97 -3.59
N SER A 271 33.97 8.10 -3.33
CA SER A 271 33.74 7.45 -2.04
C SER A 271 34.32 6.03 -2.02
N ASP A 272 34.74 5.58 -0.82
CA ASP A 272 35.02 4.17 -0.61
C ASP A 272 33.76 3.34 -0.89
N PRO A 273 33.79 2.34 -1.78
CA PRO A 273 32.63 1.50 -2.09
C PRO A 273 31.98 0.86 -0.84
N ASP A 274 32.79 0.49 0.15
CA ASP A 274 32.33 -0.10 1.41
C ASP A 274 31.65 0.91 2.34
N SER A 275 31.77 2.21 2.06
CA SER A 275 31.08 3.26 2.79
C SER A 275 29.68 3.56 2.24
N LEU A 276 29.36 3.05 1.04
CA LEU A 276 28.04 3.21 0.47
C LEU A 276 27.04 2.27 1.14
N LEU A 277 25.85 2.81 1.35
CA LEU A 277 24.74 2.08 1.94
C LEU A 277 24.27 0.97 1.01
N THR A 278 24.31 -0.28 1.47
CA THR A 278 23.64 -1.41 0.81
C THR A 278 22.20 -1.49 1.31
N HIS A 279 21.25 -1.54 0.39
CA HIS A 279 19.84 -1.60 0.75
C HIS A 279 19.46 -2.95 1.36
N ASP A 280 18.92 -2.94 2.59
CA ASP A 280 18.37 -4.11 3.24
C ASP A 280 16.88 -3.93 3.55
N ALA A 281 16.02 -4.39 2.62
CA ALA A 281 14.56 -4.39 2.83
C ALA A 281 14.11 -5.33 3.96
N HIS A 282 14.94 -6.29 4.36
CA HIS A 282 14.62 -7.30 5.37
C HIS A 282 15.15 -6.97 6.77
N ALA A 283 15.74 -5.78 6.95
CA ALA A 283 16.19 -5.33 8.26
C ALA A 283 15.08 -5.44 9.31
N ALA A 284 15.38 -6.11 10.42
CA ALA A 284 14.41 -6.29 11.51
C ALA A 284 14.07 -4.94 12.16
N ASP A 285 15.09 -4.10 12.39
CA ASP A 285 14.93 -2.75 12.92
C ASP A 285 14.39 -1.78 11.84
N PRO A 286 13.30 -1.05 12.09
CA PRO A 286 12.71 -0.14 11.12
C PRO A 286 13.47 1.18 10.94
N SER A 287 14.47 1.49 11.76
CA SER A 287 15.15 2.79 11.78
C SER A 287 15.77 3.15 10.44
N TYR A 288 16.38 2.17 9.76
CA TYR A 288 16.93 2.35 8.42
C TYR A 288 15.84 2.71 7.38
N ALA A 289 14.76 1.94 7.34
CA ALA A 289 13.63 2.20 6.45
C ALA A 289 12.99 3.57 6.73
N PHE A 290 12.93 3.97 8.02
CA PHE A 290 12.46 5.28 8.42
C PHE A 290 13.39 6.39 7.93
N ALA A 291 14.72 6.21 8.04
CA ALA A 291 15.69 7.16 7.51
C ALA A 291 15.55 7.35 5.99
N LEU A 292 15.37 6.25 5.23
CA LEU A 292 15.06 6.31 3.79
C LEU A 292 13.80 7.11 3.50
N SER A 293 12.74 6.95 4.29
CA SER A 293 11.48 7.68 4.10
C SER A 293 11.61 9.18 4.32
N ARG A 294 12.67 9.63 5.02
CA ARG A 294 12.93 11.04 5.33
C ARG A 294 13.82 11.74 4.29
N LEU A 295 14.35 11.01 3.32
CA LEU A 295 15.04 11.60 2.17
C LEU A 295 14.08 12.37 1.25
N ASP A 296 12.82 11.95 1.22
CA ASP A 296 11.79 12.56 0.40
C ASP A 296 11.49 13.98 0.90
N SER A 297 11.85 14.95 0.12
CA SER A 297 11.62 16.38 0.34
C SER A 297 10.44 16.88 -0.50
N SER A 298 9.94 18.07 -0.20
CA SER A 298 8.83 18.68 -0.91
C SER A 298 9.09 18.93 -2.40
N ASP A 299 10.36 19.07 -2.78
CA ASP A 299 10.85 19.27 -4.14
C ASP A 299 11.22 17.97 -4.87
N PHE A 300 11.08 16.81 -4.21
CA PHE A 300 11.44 15.49 -4.74
C PHE A 300 12.92 15.35 -5.15
N ALA A 301 13.82 16.14 -4.57
CA ALA A 301 15.24 16.09 -4.90
C ALA A 301 15.87 14.69 -4.77
N HIS A 302 15.43 13.93 -3.77
CA HIS A 302 15.85 12.54 -3.55
C HIS A 302 14.65 11.70 -3.17
N THR A 303 14.09 10.94 -4.12
CA THR A 303 12.85 10.20 -3.91
C THR A 303 13.09 8.69 -4.02
N PRO A 304 13.21 7.98 -2.90
CA PRO A 304 13.30 6.52 -2.95
C PRO A 304 11.99 5.90 -3.44
N ILE A 305 12.11 4.94 -4.37
CA ILE A 305 11.02 4.04 -4.81
C ILE A 305 11.49 2.60 -4.71
N GLY A 306 10.57 1.68 -4.52
CA GLY A 306 10.84 0.27 -4.28
C GLY A 306 10.33 -0.16 -2.92
N ILE A 307 10.87 -1.25 -2.40
CA ILE A 307 10.48 -1.84 -1.14
C ILE A 307 11.38 -1.28 -0.02
N TYR A 308 10.83 -0.41 0.82
CA TYR A 308 11.54 0.15 1.98
C TYR A 308 11.73 -0.88 3.09
N ARG A 309 10.73 -1.73 3.29
CA ARG A 309 10.70 -2.74 4.35
C ARG A 309 9.89 -3.96 3.92
N GLN A 310 10.42 -5.13 4.19
CA GLN A 310 9.76 -6.43 4.03
C GLN A 310 10.23 -7.37 5.13
N ALA A 311 9.76 -7.14 6.35
CA ALA A 311 10.16 -7.91 7.54
C ALA A 311 9.07 -8.93 7.88
N PRO A 312 9.38 -10.24 7.97
CA PRO A 312 8.40 -11.26 8.31
C PRO A 312 7.90 -11.07 9.75
N ARG A 313 6.59 -11.10 9.91
CA ARG A 313 5.92 -11.02 11.20
C ARG A 313 4.63 -11.86 11.16
N PRO A 314 4.23 -12.57 12.24
CA PRO A 314 2.96 -13.28 12.28
C PRO A 314 1.78 -12.35 11.94
N SER A 315 0.83 -12.81 11.15
CA SER A 315 -0.36 -12.04 10.84
C SER A 315 -1.43 -12.19 11.94
N TYR A 316 -2.23 -11.14 12.12
CA TYR A 316 -3.27 -11.10 13.15
C TYR A 316 -4.32 -12.19 12.95
N ASP A 317 -4.74 -12.41 11.72
CA ASP A 317 -5.73 -13.40 11.32
C ASP A 317 -5.28 -14.83 11.65
N GLU A 318 -3.98 -15.14 11.47
CA GLU A 318 -3.43 -16.45 11.87
C GLU A 318 -3.36 -16.62 13.38
N LEU A 319 -2.86 -15.57 14.08
CA LEU A 319 -2.80 -15.62 15.55
C LEU A 319 -4.19 -15.77 16.16
N MET A 320 -5.18 -15.07 15.60
CA MET A 320 -6.58 -15.18 16.03
C MET A 320 -7.14 -16.59 15.79
N SER A 321 -6.89 -17.18 14.61
CA SER A 321 -7.35 -18.54 14.30
C SER A 321 -6.68 -19.57 15.19
N ALA A 322 -5.37 -19.45 15.43
CA ALA A 322 -4.66 -20.32 16.36
C ALA A 322 -5.23 -20.24 17.78
N GLN A 323 -5.53 -19.03 18.27
CA GLN A 323 -6.13 -18.81 19.57
C GLN A 323 -7.54 -19.43 19.69
N ILE A 324 -8.37 -19.31 18.64
CA ILE A 324 -9.69 -19.92 18.60
C ILE A 324 -9.59 -21.45 18.63
N GLU A 325 -8.67 -22.03 17.87
CA GLU A 325 -8.46 -23.47 17.84
C GLU A 325 -7.95 -24.00 19.18
N GLU A 326 -7.03 -23.30 19.81
CA GLU A 326 -6.56 -23.63 21.17
C GLU A 326 -7.70 -23.58 22.18
N ALA A 327 -8.57 -22.55 22.14
CA ALA A 327 -9.72 -22.46 23.00
C ALA A 327 -10.70 -23.61 22.81
N ARG A 328 -10.95 -24.05 21.55
CA ARG A 328 -11.78 -25.22 21.25
C ARG A 328 -11.20 -26.51 21.80
N GLN A 329 -9.90 -26.69 21.70
CA GLN A 329 -9.23 -27.89 22.23
C GLN A 329 -9.29 -27.95 23.75
N GLN A 330 -9.21 -26.79 24.44
CA GLN A 330 -9.24 -26.72 25.90
C GLN A 330 -10.65 -26.75 26.49
N GLN A 331 -11.64 -26.16 25.82
CA GLN A 331 -12.98 -25.91 26.38
C GLN A 331 -14.10 -26.60 25.58
N GLY A 332 -13.79 -27.22 24.44
CA GLY A 332 -14.77 -27.78 23.52
C GLY A 332 -15.45 -26.71 22.64
N ASP A 333 -16.38 -27.14 21.81
CA ASP A 333 -17.20 -26.24 21.02
C ASP A 333 -18.15 -25.44 21.93
N GLY A 334 -18.30 -24.14 21.62
CA GLY A 334 -19.19 -23.26 22.37
C GLY A 334 -20.66 -23.62 22.17
N ASP A 335 -21.47 -23.40 23.19
CA ASP A 335 -22.94 -23.52 23.13
C ASP A 335 -23.55 -22.11 22.97
N LEU A 336 -23.98 -21.79 21.74
CA LEU A 336 -24.59 -20.50 21.42
C LEU A 336 -25.91 -20.30 22.16
N ALA A 337 -26.72 -21.35 22.36
CA ALA A 337 -28.00 -21.26 23.05
C ALA A 337 -27.80 -20.94 24.55
N ALA A 338 -26.84 -21.63 25.18
CA ALA A 338 -26.45 -21.34 26.56
C ALA A 338 -25.87 -19.91 26.72
N LEU A 339 -25.05 -19.46 25.76
CA LEU A 339 -24.49 -18.10 25.78
C LEU A 339 -25.58 -17.03 25.65
N LEU A 340 -26.55 -17.20 24.76
CA LEU A 340 -27.67 -16.27 24.58
C LEU A 340 -28.65 -16.27 25.74
N ALA A 341 -28.90 -17.41 26.36
CA ALA A 341 -29.75 -17.55 27.53
C ALA A 341 -29.12 -16.90 28.79
N GLY A 342 -27.77 -16.96 28.91
CA GLY A 342 -27.04 -16.52 30.08
C GLY A 342 -27.31 -17.40 31.31
N SER A 343 -26.88 -16.92 32.51
CA SER A 343 -27.05 -17.63 33.78
C SER A 343 -28.41 -17.40 34.42
N ASP A 344 -29.10 -16.32 34.05
CA ASP A 344 -30.33 -15.85 34.70
C ASP A 344 -31.55 -16.17 33.80
N THR A 345 -31.85 -17.46 33.66
CA THR A 345 -33.04 -17.92 32.94
C THR A 345 -34.13 -18.40 33.85
N TRP A 346 -35.39 -18.17 33.45
CA TRP A 346 -36.57 -18.71 34.12
C TRP A 346 -37.50 -19.38 33.11
N GLN A 347 -38.26 -20.38 33.57
CA GLN A 347 -39.29 -21.00 32.75
C GLN A 347 -40.57 -20.19 32.85
N VAL A 348 -41.17 -19.86 31.70
CA VAL A 348 -42.51 -19.29 31.64
C VAL A 348 -43.47 -20.45 31.53
N GLY A 349 -44.26 -20.70 32.59
CA GLY A 349 -45.28 -21.74 32.63
C GLY A 349 -46.56 -21.36 31.89
#